data_a816942a39f47018a93bff2cd9a3b189
#
_entry.id   a816942a39f47018a93bff2cd9a3b189
#
_cell.length_a   1.000
_cell.length_b   1.000
_cell.length_c   1.000
_cell.angle_alpha   90.00
_cell.angle_beta   90.00
_cell.angle_gamma   90.00
#
_symmetry.space_group_name_H-M   'P 1'
#
loop_
_entity.id
_entity.type
_entity.pdbx_description
1 polymer ?
#
loop_
_entity_poly.entity_id
_entity_poly.type
_entity_poly.pdbx_seq_one_letter_code
_entity_poly.pdbx_strand_id
1 'polypeptide(L)'
;MNAHEVNFDGLVGPTHNYGGLSYGNVASQSNSQAVSNPKEAAKQGLAKMKALMEMGFKQGVLAPQARPDTAALRSLGFSGSDEEVIRRAAKEAMPLLAACSSASSMWTANAATVSPSADTADGRVHFTAANLNCKFHRSIEHPTTSRVLAAMFNDERHFAHHAALPAVSQFGDEGAANHTRFCKDYGDAGVEFFVFGRSAFDSRFPAPQRYPARQTLEACQAVARLHGLSEAGVVYAQQNPAVIDQGVFHNDVISVGNGEVLFHHEDAFLDTEKVLAELHDKLGRRGGRFRAICV
;
A
#
# COMPACT_ATOMS: atom_id res chain seq x y z
N MET A 1 11.60 25.18 6.09
CA MET A 1 10.17 24.85 6.20
C MET A 1 10.03 23.72 7.20
N ASN A 2 9.03 23.73 8.06
CA ASN A 2 8.82 22.58 8.95
C ASN A 2 8.12 21.48 8.14
N ALA A 3 8.74 20.31 8.04
CA ALA A 3 8.12 19.14 7.44
C ALA A 3 7.11 18.51 8.44
N HIS A 4 6.08 17.90 7.91
CA HIS A 4 5.04 17.25 8.71
C HIS A 4 4.64 15.92 8.07
N GLU A 5 4.29 14.97 8.90
CA GLU A 5 3.54 13.81 8.46
C GLU A 5 2.05 14.16 8.31
N VAL A 6 1.41 13.62 7.29
CA VAL A 6 -0.03 13.74 7.07
C VAL A 6 -0.60 12.34 6.91
N ASN A 7 -1.51 11.96 7.81
CA ASN A 7 -2.25 10.73 7.66
C ASN A 7 -3.32 10.86 6.57
N PHE A 8 -3.43 9.87 5.69
CA PHE A 8 -4.49 9.81 4.69
C PHE A 8 -5.36 8.59 4.94
N ASP A 9 -6.66 8.79 4.98
CA ASP A 9 -7.64 7.70 4.98
C ASP A 9 -8.51 7.78 3.72
N GLY A 10 -8.95 6.62 3.24
CA GLY A 10 -9.92 6.50 2.16
C GLY A 10 -11.34 6.40 2.70
N LEU A 11 -12.29 6.82 1.89
CA LEU A 11 -13.72 6.63 2.15
C LEU A 11 -14.32 5.62 1.17
N VAL A 12 -15.43 5.04 1.55
CA VAL A 12 -16.26 4.21 0.68
C VAL A 12 -17.47 4.99 0.18
N GLY A 13 -17.85 4.71 -1.06
CA GLY A 13 -19.11 5.18 -1.63
C GLY A 13 -20.26 4.20 -1.38
N PRO A 14 -21.51 4.60 -1.71
CA PRO A 14 -22.73 3.82 -1.41
C PRO A 14 -22.81 2.49 -2.17
N THR A 15 -22.09 2.34 -3.26
CA THR A 15 -22.10 1.18 -4.16
C THR A 15 -20.89 0.27 -3.99
N HIS A 16 -20.10 0.46 -2.92
CA HIS A 16 -18.92 -0.34 -2.64
C HIS A 16 -19.28 -1.66 -1.96
N ASN A 17 -18.56 -2.71 -2.34
CA ASN A 17 -18.68 -4.05 -1.77
C ASN A 17 -17.50 -4.36 -0.85
N TYR A 18 -17.79 -4.70 0.40
CA TYR A 18 -16.80 -5.18 1.38
C TYR A 18 -16.57 -6.69 1.32
N GLY A 19 -17.31 -7.41 0.50
CA GLY A 19 -17.27 -8.87 0.45
C GLY A 19 -15.86 -9.43 0.37
N GLY A 20 -15.66 -10.61 0.91
CA GLY A 20 -14.38 -11.30 1.08
C GLY A 20 -13.72 -11.74 -0.21
N LEU A 21 -13.19 -10.81 -0.99
CA LEU A 21 -12.61 -11.03 -2.31
C LEU A 21 -11.15 -11.48 -2.28
N SER A 22 -10.48 -11.42 -1.13
CA SER A 22 -9.03 -11.64 -1.02
C SER A 22 -8.67 -13.01 -0.46
N TYR A 23 -8.32 -13.97 -1.33
CA TYR A 23 -7.65 -15.20 -0.93
C TYR A 23 -6.30 -14.87 -0.25
N GLY A 24 -6.01 -15.55 0.87
CA GLY A 24 -4.82 -15.29 1.69
C GLY A 24 -4.98 -14.16 2.72
N ASN A 25 -6.18 -13.53 2.78
CA ASN A 25 -6.58 -12.64 3.86
C ASN A 25 -7.71 -13.33 4.66
N VAL A 26 -7.35 -13.90 5.81
CA VAL A 26 -8.27 -14.72 6.63
C VAL A 26 -9.50 -13.91 7.06
N ALA A 27 -9.31 -12.66 7.50
CA ALA A 27 -10.41 -11.78 7.90
C ALA A 27 -11.37 -11.48 6.74
N SER A 28 -10.84 -11.24 5.53
CA SER A 28 -11.65 -11.05 4.33
C SER A 28 -12.44 -12.30 3.99
N GLN A 29 -11.81 -13.48 4.03
CA GLN A 29 -12.46 -14.75 3.71
C GLN A 29 -13.57 -15.12 4.69
N SER A 30 -13.36 -14.90 5.99
CA SER A 30 -14.37 -15.19 7.04
C SER A 30 -15.62 -14.31 6.92
N ASN A 31 -15.51 -13.15 6.25
CA ASN A 31 -16.63 -12.21 6.02
C ASN A 31 -17.17 -12.25 4.58
N SER A 32 -16.85 -13.28 3.80
CA SER A 32 -17.23 -13.37 2.37
C SER A 32 -18.75 -13.35 2.11
N GLN A 33 -19.56 -13.72 3.09
CA GLN A 33 -21.02 -13.73 3.03
C GLN A 33 -21.66 -12.61 3.86
N ALA A 34 -20.85 -11.72 4.47
CA ALA A 34 -21.38 -10.64 5.29
C ALA A 34 -22.03 -9.56 4.42
N VAL A 35 -23.15 -9.02 4.88
CA VAL A 35 -23.83 -7.90 4.22
C VAL A 35 -23.03 -6.62 4.47
N SER A 36 -22.68 -5.91 3.39
CA SER A 36 -21.99 -4.64 3.46
C SER A 36 -22.89 -3.50 3.92
N ASN A 37 -22.37 -2.60 4.76
CA ASN A 37 -23.02 -1.35 5.14
C ASN A 37 -22.10 -0.16 4.86
N PRO A 38 -21.97 0.30 3.59
CA PRO A 38 -21.05 1.38 3.22
C PRO A 38 -21.31 2.69 3.97
N LYS A 39 -22.55 3.02 4.26
CA LYS A 39 -22.93 4.24 4.99
C LYS A 39 -22.35 4.24 6.41
N GLU A 40 -22.48 3.13 7.12
CA GLU A 40 -21.96 3.02 8.49
C GLU A 40 -20.43 2.97 8.51
N ALA A 41 -19.82 2.26 7.57
CA ALA A 41 -18.37 2.26 7.41
C ALA A 41 -17.80 3.65 7.11
N ALA A 42 -18.46 4.44 6.24
CA ALA A 42 -18.04 5.82 5.97
C ALA A 42 -18.12 6.69 7.23
N LYS A 43 -19.18 6.54 8.04
CA LYS A 43 -19.33 7.28 9.32
C LYS A 43 -18.22 6.91 10.32
N GLN A 44 -17.92 5.62 10.46
CA GLN A 44 -16.84 5.14 11.33
C GLN A 44 -15.48 5.66 10.86
N GLY A 45 -15.21 5.64 9.56
CA GLY A 45 -14.00 6.23 8.97
C GLY A 45 -13.86 7.72 9.27
N LEU A 46 -14.93 8.49 9.08
CA LEU A 46 -14.96 9.93 9.40
C LEU A 46 -14.79 10.20 10.90
N ALA A 47 -15.38 9.37 11.77
CA ALA A 47 -15.20 9.50 13.22
C ALA A 47 -13.74 9.25 13.64
N LYS A 48 -13.06 8.24 13.04
CA LYS A 48 -11.63 7.99 13.24
C LYS A 48 -10.79 9.20 12.79
N MET A 49 -11.04 9.72 11.59
CA MET A 49 -10.31 10.89 11.06
C MET A 49 -10.47 12.10 11.99
N LYS A 50 -11.71 12.35 12.47
CA LYS A 50 -11.99 13.42 13.42
C LYS A 50 -11.20 13.25 14.73
N ALA A 51 -11.19 12.04 15.29
CA ALA A 51 -10.44 11.75 16.52
C ALA A 51 -8.93 12.01 16.34
N LEU A 52 -8.33 11.64 15.22
CA LEU A 52 -6.93 11.93 14.92
C LEU A 52 -6.66 13.44 14.81
N MET A 53 -7.56 14.19 14.15
CA MET A 53 -7.46 15.65 14.07
C MET A 53 -7.56 16.31 15.46
N GLU A 54 -8.46 15.83 16.32
CA GLU A 54 -8.62 16.32 17.70
C GLU A 54 -7.38 16.04 18.57
N MET A 55 -6.60 14.98 18.24
CA MET A 55 -5.30 14.71 18.85
C MET A 55 -4.16 15.56 18.25
N GLY A 56 -4.43 16.42 17.28
CA GLY A 56 -3.45 17.32 16.66
C GLY A 56 -2.75 16.76 15.42
N PHE A 57 -3.11 15.57 14.94
CA PHE A 57 -2.56 15.01 13.69
C PHE A 57 -3.14 15.72 12.47
N LYS A 58 -2.31 15.84 11.43
CA LYS A 58 -2.77 16.33 10.12
C LYS A 58 -3.45 15.17 9.38
N GLN A 59 -4.64 15.43 8.87
CA GLN A 59 -5.49 14.43 8.25
C GLN A 59 -5.86 14.84 6.82
N GLY A 60 -5.52 13.99 5.85
CA GLY A 60 -6.00 14.03 4.48
C GLY A 60 -7.07 12.96 4.22
N VAL A 61 -7.82 13.12 3.15
CA VAL A 61 -8.88 12.19 2.74
C VAL A 61 -8.74 11.90 1.25
N LEU A 62 -8.71 10.62 0.89
CA LEU A 62 -8.90 10.18 -0.48
C LEU A 62 -10.37 9.91 -0.75
N ALA A 63 -10.91 10.57 -1.77
CA ALA A 63 -12.29 10.37 -2.20
C ALA A 63 -12.54 8.93 -2.65
N PRO A 64 -13.76 8.38 -2.46
CA PRO A 64 -14.08 7.05 -2.94
C PRO A 64 -13.97 6.99 -4.47
N GLN A 65 -13.40 5.92 -4.97
CA GLN A 65 -13.37 5.65 -6.41
C GLN A 65 -14.78 5.26 -6.89
N ALA A 66 -15.13 5.57 -8.12
CA ALA A 66 -16.41 5.17 -8.69
C ALA A 66 -16.52 3.63 -8.75
N ARG A 67 -17.65 3.10 -8.25
CA ARG A 67 -17.95 1.66 -8.25
C ARG A 67 -19.42 1.41 -8.57
N PRO A 68 -19.76 0.36 -9.30
CA PRO A 68 -18.84 -0.56 -9.99
C PRO A 68 -17.92 0.15 -10.99
N ASP A 69 -16.73 -0.41 -11.21
CA ASP A 69 -15.82 0.09 -12.26
C ASP A 69 -16.31 -0.39 -13.63
N THR A 70 -17.09 0.45 -14.31
CA THR A 70 -17.65 0.13 -15.63
C THR A 70 -16.61 0.15 -16.73
N ALA A 71 -15.49 0.86 -16.55
CA ALA A 71 -14.38 0.84 -17.50
C ALA A 71 -13.68 -0.54 -17.47
N ALA A 72 -13.44 -1.09 -16.30
CA ALA A 72 -12.92 -2.45 -16.14
C ALA A 72 -13.88 -3.48 -16.75
N LEU A 73 -15.19 -3.38 -16.50
CA LEU A 73 -16.18 -4.27 -17.12
C LEU A 73 -16.18 -4.17 -18.66
N ARG A 74 -16.04 -2.95 -19.21
CA ARG A 74 -15.96 -2.76 -20.67
C ARG A 74 -14.70 -3.40 -21.26
N SER A 75 -13.57 -3.30 -20.60
CA SER A 75 -12.33 -3.97 -21.05
C SER A 75 -12.45 -5.49 -21.09
N LEU A 76 -13.43 -6.05 -20.37
CA LEU A 76 -13.76 -7.47 -20.31
C LEU A 76 -14.93 -7.87 -21.22
N GLY A 77 -15.32 -7.00 -22.16
CA GLY A 77 -16.26 -7.30 -23.23
C GLY A 77 -17.72 -6.89 -22.97
N PHE A 78 -18.03 -6.25 -21.86
CA PHE A 78 -19.37 -5.67 -21.66
C PHE A 78 -19.48 -4.35 -22.43
N SER A 79 -20.61 -4.11 -23.09
CA SER A 79 -20.82 -2.93 -23.92
C SER A 79 -22.19 -2.30 -23.68
N GLY A 80 -22.34 -1.01 -24.03
CA GLY A 80 -23.55 -0.22 -23.87
C GLY A 80 -23.37 0.90 -22.85
N SER A 81 -24.50 1.48 -22.38
CA SER A 81 -24.52 2.44 -21.28
C SER A 81 -24.00 1.80 -19.97
N ASP A 82 -23.68 2.60 -18.96
CA ASP A 82 -23.24 2.08 -17.65
C ASP A 82 -24.32 1.17 -17.01
N GLU A 83 -25.60 1.56 -17.13
CA GLU A 83 -26.70 0.74 -16.67
C GLU A 83 -26.76 -0.63 -17.36
N GLU A 84 -26.62 -0.65 -18.68
CA GLU A 84 -26.63 -1.90 -19.46
C GLU A 84 -25.43 -2.80 -19.12
N VAL A 85 -24.24 -2.22 -18.98
CA VAL A 85 -23.01 -2.93 -18.56
C VAL A 85 -23.23 -3.57 -17.19
N ILE A 86 -23.70 -2.81 -16.20
CA ILE A 86 -23.95 -3.31 -14.85
C ILE A 86 -25.03 -4.40 -14.85
N ARG A 87 -26.15 -4.18 -15.54
CA ARG A 87 -27.24 -5.14 -15.62
C ARG A 87 -26.82 -6.45 -16.29
N ARG A 88 -26.04 -6.37 -17.37
CA ARG A 88 -25.50 -7.55 -18.05
C ARG A 88 -24.50 -8.29 -17.16
N ALA A 89 -23.56 -7.58 -16.54
CA ALA A 89 -22.59 -8.18 -15.62
C ALA A 89 -23.28 -8.86 -14.44
N ALA A 90 -24.34 -8.26 -13.88
CA ALA A 90 -25.13 -8.86 -12.81
C ALA A 90 -25.79 -10.18 -13.24
N LYS A 91 -26.25 -10.27 -14.48
CA LYS A 91 -26.91 -11.47 -15.02
C LYS A 91 -25.92 -12.56 -15.44
N GLU A 92 -24.83 -12.15 -16.08
CA GLU A 92 -23.92 -13.07 -16.79
C GLU A 92 -22.67 -13.43 -15.98
N ALA A 93 -22.22 -12.53 -15.08
CA ALA A 93 -20.95 -12.64 -14.36
C ALA A 93 -20.96 -11.92 -12.99
N MET A 94 -21.88 -12.30 -12.10
CA MET A 94 -22.03 -11.67 -10.77
C MET A 94 -20.72 -11.60 -9.96
N PRO A 95 -19.83 -12.63 -9.93
CA PRO A 95 -18.54 -12.53 -9.25
C PRO A 95 -17.63 -11.41 -9.80
N LEU A 96 -17.70 -11.17 -11.12
CA LEU A 96 -16.93 -10.10 -11.76
C LEU A 96 -17.48 -8.73 -11.39
N LEU A 97 -18.82 -8.57 -11.38
CA LEU A 97 -19.44 -7.34 -10.89
C LEU A 97 -19.09 -7.07 -9.42
N ALA A 98 -19.10 -8.10 -8.57
CA ALA A 98 -18.70 -7.98 -7.17
C ALA A 98 -17.24 -7.52 -7.03
N ALA A 99 -16.34 -8.06 -7.84
CA ALA A 99 -14.93 -7.64 -7.88
C ALA A 99 -14.77 -6.18 -8.36
N CYS A 100 -15.48 -5.78 -9.41
CA CYS A 100 -15.48 -4.39 -9.90
C CYS A 100 -16.19 -3.40 -8.95
N SER A 101 -16.87 -3.88 -7.92
CA SER A 101 -17.52 -3.07 -6.87
C SER A 101 -16.68 -2.99 -5.58
N SER A 102 -15.48 -3.54 -5.56
CA SER A 102 -14.62 -3.65 -4.38
C SER A 102 -14.42 -2.33 -3.64
N ALA A 103 -14.49 -2.38 -2.31
CA ALA A 103 -14.19 -1.27 -1.40
C ALA A 103 -12.69 -1.13 -1.08
N SER A 104 -11.81 -1.95 -1.67
CA SER A 104 -10.39 -2.04 -1.25
C SER A 104 -9.60 -0.74 -1.42
N SER A 105 -10.02 0.17 -2.30
CA SER A 105 -9.40 1.51 -2.46
C SER A 105 -9.51 2.41 -1.21
N MET A 106 -10.34 2.05 -0.22
CA MET A 106 -10.37 2.74 1.08
C MET A 106 -9.09 2.52 1.91
N TRP A 107 -8.35 1.44 1.65
CA TRP A 107 -7.11 1.11 2.35
C TRP A 107 -5.93 1.88 1.75
N THR A 108 -5.69 3.11 2.23
CA THR A 108 -4.69 4.04 1.68
C THR A 108 -3.25 3.58 1.85
N ALA A 109 -2.96 2.67 2.78
CA ALA A 109 -1.66 1.99 2.87
C ALA A 109 -1.28 1.29 1.55
N ASN A 110 -2.27 0.93 0.73
CA ASN A 110 -2.05 0.32 -0.59
C ASN A 110 -2.19 1.31 -1.75
N ALA A 111 -2.35 2.60 -1.51
CA ALA A 111 -2.53 3.56 -2.59
C ALA A 111 -1.24 3.82 -3.37
N ALA A 112 -0.17 4.11 -2.66
CA ALA A 112 1.13 4.44 -3.27
C ALA A 112 2.27 4.27 -2.27
N THR A 113 3.49 4.14 -2.79
CA THR A 113 4.71 4.44 -2.03
C THR A 113 5.03 5.91 -2.21
N VAL A 114 5.39 6.58 -1.12
CA VAL A 114 5.73 8.00 -1.09
C VAL A 114 7.09 8.18 -0.42
N SER A 115 8.01 8.89 -1.09
CA SER A 115 9.31 9.27 -0.51
C SER A 115 9.39 10.78 -0.39
N PRO A 116 9.74 11.32 0.80
CA PRO A 116 9.78 12.76 1.04
C PRO A 116 11.00 13.41 0.37
N SER A 117 10.93 14.71 0.18
CA SER A 117 11.95 15.53 -0.48
C SER A 117 13.34 15.45 0.16
N ALA A 118 13.43 15.11 1.44
CA ALA A 118 14.70 14.95 2.15
C ALA A 118 15.49 13.70 1.75
N ASP A 119 14.82 12.70 1.15
CA ASP A 119 15.41 11.40 0.82
C ASP A 119 15.67 11.23 -0.68
N THR A 120 15.02 12.03 -1.52
CA THR A 120 15.09 11.94 -2.98
C THR A 120 16.24 12.78 -3.56
N ALA A 121 16.82 12.33 -4.67
CA ALA A 121 17.97 12.99 -5.26
C ALA A 121 17.69 14.40 -5.81
N ASP A 122 16.45 14.67 -6.21
CA ASP A 122 16.03 15.96 -6.80
C ASP A 122 15.32 16.89 -5.81
N GLY A 123 15.13 16.45 -4.56
CA GLY A 123 14.52 17.25 -3.50
C GLY A 123 13.00 17.42 -3.63
N ARG A 124 12.32 16.62 -4.45
CA ARG A 124 10.85 16.58 -4.55
C ARG A 124 10.27 15.42 -3.76
N VAL A 125 8.99 15.51 -3.41
CA VAL A 125 8.23 14.37 -2.89
C VAL A 125 7.82 13.50 -4.07
N HIS A 126 8.18 12.22 -4.04
CA HIS A 126 7.89 11.26 -5.10
C HIS A 126 6.73 10.35 -4.74
N PHE A 127 5.87 10.07 -5.72
CA PHE A 127 4.73 9.16 -5.61
C PHE A 127 4.81 8.09 -6.68
N THR A 128 4.68 6.83 -6.29
CA THR A 128 4.44 5.70 -7.21
C THR A 128 3.18 4.97 -6.76
N ALA A 129 2.09 5.05 -7.53
CA ALA A 129 0.87 4.31 -7.23
C ALA A 129 1.13 2.81 -7.32
N ALA A 130 0.68 2.05 -6.33
CA ALA A 130 0.86 0.60 -6.28
C ALA A 130 0.00 -0.10 -7.34
N ASN A 131 0.58 -1.03 -8.11
CA ASN A 131 -0.14 -1.74 -9.17
C ASN A 131 -1.13 -2.79 -8.66
N LEU A 132 -0.96 -3.29 -7.43
CA LEU A 132 -1.86 -4.21 -6.74
C LEU A 132 -2.23 -5.46 -7.57
N ASN A 133 -1.31 -5.90 -8.43
CA ASN A 133 -1.57 -6.87 -9.49
C ASN A 133 -1.88 -8.29 -9.00
N CYS A 134 -1.62 -8.59 -7.73
CA CYS A 134 -1.87 -9.90 -7.14
C CYS A 134 -3.36 -10.28 -7.13
N LYS A 135 -4.28 -9.30 -7.14
CA LYS A 135 -5.73 -9.50 -7.08
C LYS A 135 -6.45 -8.59 -8.06
N PHE A 136 -7.28 -9.16 -8.94
CA PHE A 136 -8.02 -8.40 -9.95
C PHE A 136 -8.83 -7.24 -9.36
N HIS A 137 -9.61 -7.46 -8.29
CA HIS A 137 -10.45 -6.43 -7.68
C HIS A 137 -9.67 -5.23 -7.12
N ARG A 138 -8.35 -5.35 -6.99
CA ARG A 138 -7.44 -4.31 -6.54
C ARG A 138 -6.62 -3.70 -7.68
N SER A 139 -6.23 -4.50 -8.66
CA SER A 139 -5.42 -4.05 -9.80
C SER A 139 -6.11 -2.96 -10.64
N ILE A 140 -7.43 -2.81 -10.52
CA ILE A 140 -8.21 -1.75 -11.18
C ILE A 140 -8.10 -0.38 -10.49
N GLU A 141 -7.44 -0.27 -9.33
CA GLU A 141 -7.43 0.94 -8.51
C GLU A 141 -6.41 2.00 -8.98
N HIS A 142 -5.20 1.55 -9.34
CA HIS A 142 -4.06 2.45 -9.55
C HIS A 142 -4.27 3.52 -10.62
N PRO A 143 -5.03 3.34 -11.71
CA PRO A 143 -5.24 4.41 -12.68
C PRO A 143 -5.99 5.61 -12.09
N THR A 144 -6.96 5.34 -11.21
CA THR A 144 -7.71 6.40 -10.50
C THR A 144 -6.86 6.98 -9.37
N THR A 145 -6.18 6.15 -8.60
CA THR A 145 -5.26 6.58 -7.53
C THR A 145 -4.19 7.55 -8.08
N SER A 146 -3.54 7.21 -9.20
CA SER A 146 -2.54 8.06 -9.85
C SER A 146 -3.12 9.43 -10.24
N ARG A 147 -4.31 9.46 -10.84
CA ARG A 147 -4.97 10.73 -11.23
C ARG A 147 -5.32 11.58 -10.01
N VAL A 148 -5.83 10.97 -8.94
CA VAL A 148 -6.21 11.67 -7.70
C VAL A 148 -4.97 12.28 -7.04
N LEU A 149 -3.90 11.50 -6.88
CA LEU A 149 -2.65 11.99 -6.29
C LEU A 149 -2.03 13.11 -7.12
N ALA A 150 -1.99 12.98 -8.45
CA ALA A 150 -1.49 14.03 -9.34
C ALA A 150 -2.34 15.32 -9.31
N ALA A 151 -3.65 15.19 -9.12
CA ALA A 151 -4.53 16.36 -8.98
C ALA A 151 -4.37 17.05 -7.61
N MET A 152 -4.14 16.29 -6.55
CA MET A 152 -3.95 16.83 -5.19
C MET A 152 -2.57 17.46 -5.01
N PHE A 153 -1.54 16.87 -5.60
CA PHE A 153 -0.13 17.26 -5.49
C PHE A 153 0.38 17.68 -6.87
N ASN A 154 -0.19 18.76 -7.44
CA ASN A 154 -0.03 19.13 -8.84
C ASN A 154 1.12 20.11 -9.13
N ASP A 155 1.88 20.55 -8.13
CA ASP A 155 3.02 21.44 -8.34
C ASP A 155 4.31 20.63 -8.62
N GLU A 156 4.66 20.51 -9.89
CA GLU A 156 5.82 19.75 -10.36
C GLU A 156 7.18 20.24 -9.82
N ARG A 157 7.23 21.46 -9.24
CA ARG A 157 8.42 21.96 -8.56
C ARG A 157 8.69 21.22 -7.24
N HIS A 158 7.64 20.67 -6.64
CA HIS A 158 7.69 20.01 -5.32
C HIS A 158 7.32 18.53 -5.36
N PHE A 159 6.59 18.09 -6.38
CA PHE A 159 6.04 16.74 -6.47
C PHE A 159 6.40 16.06 -7.78
N ALA A 160 6.76 14.79 -7.70
CA ALA A 160 7.01 13.93 -8.85
C ALA A 160 6.08 12.72 -8.81
N HIS A 161 5.38 12.47 -9.92
CA HIS A 161 4.46 11.33 -10.04
C HIS A 161 5.00 10.34 -11.06
N HIS A 162 5.16 9.08 -10.63
CA HIS A 162 5.57 7.99 -11.48
C HIS A 162 4.37 7.11 -11.86
N ALA A 163 4.42 6.53 -13.05
CA ALA A 163 3.47 5.50 -13.42
C ALA A 163 3.60 4.29 -12.49
N ALA A 164 2.48 3.59 -12.25
CA ALA A 164 2.53 2.31 -11.57
C ALA A 164 3.46 1.34 -12.31
N LEU A 165 4.14 0.48 -11.57
CA LEU A 165 5.02 -0.55 -12.16
C LEU A 165 4.23 -1.46 -13.10
N PRO A 166 4.88 -2.14 -14.06
CA PRO A 166 4.22 -3.08 -14.97
C PRO A 166 3.35 -4.08 -14.22
N ALA A 167 2.10 -4.27 -14.67
CA ALA A 167 1.11 -5.15 -14.02
C ALA A 167 1.38 -6.63 -14.31
N VAL A 168 2.59 -7.09 -14.02
CA VAL A 168 3.03 -8.49 -14.14
C VAL A 168 3.56 -9.01 -12.81
N SER A 169 3.55 -10.31 -12.61
CA SER A 169 3.86 -10.93 -11.32
C SER A 169 5.26 -10.60 -10.78
N GLN A 170 6.22 -10.33 -11.66
CA GLN A 170 7.60 -9.97 -11.30
C GLN A 170 7.70 -8.62 -10.58
N PHE A 171 6.77 -7.72 -10.82
CA PHE A 171 6.73 -6.37 -10.26
C PHE A 171 5.50 -6.12 -9.40
N GLY A 172 5.09 -7.14 -8.62
CA GLY A 172 4.00 -7.00 -7.66
C GLY A 172 4.34 -5.94 -6.61
N ASP A 173 3.51 -4.90 -6.53
CA ASP A 173 3.67 -3.76 -5.65
C ASP A 173 2.37 -3.49 -4.86
N GLU A 174 2.50 -3.40 -3.54
CA GLU A 174 1.41 -3.20 -2.59
C GLU A 174 1.49 -1.84 -1.86
N GLY A 175 2.39 -0.97 -2.29
CA GLY A 175 2.53 0.39 -1.76
C GLY A 175 3.07 0.45 -0.33
N ALA A 176 2.64 1.47 0.41
CA ALA A 176 3.13 1.75 1.76
C ALA A 176 2.80 0.66 2.80
N ALA A 177 1.91 -0.28 2.52
CA ALA A 177 1.70 -1.45 3.38
C ALA A 177 2.98 -2.31 3.57
N ASN A 178 3.93 -2.16 2.66
CA ASN A 178 5.23 -2.84 2.71
C ASN A 178 6.41 -1.86 2.71
N HIS A 179 6.16 -0.62 3.12
CA HIS A 179 7.16 0.43 3.16
C HIS A 179 7.00 1.28 4.42
N THR A 180 8.11 1.58 5.09
CA THR A 180 8.16 2.44 6.28
C THR A 180 9.37 3.35 6.18
N ARG A 181 9.22 4.62 6.55
CA ARG A 181 10.32 5.55 6.63
C ARG A 181 10.72 5.80 8.07
N PHE A 182 12.01 5.71 8.37
CA PHE A 182 12.58 6.08 9.68
C PHE A 182 13.38 7.37 9.55
N CYS A 183 13.20 8.30 10.49
CA CYS A 183 13.91 9.57 10.54
C CYS A 183 13.94 10.11 11.96
N LYS A 184 14.91 10.97 12.27
CA LYS A 184 14.96 11.71 13.52
C LYS A 184 13.85 12.75 13.56
N ASP A 185 13.78 13.61 12.55
CA ASP A 185 12.72 14.57 12.32
C ASP A 185 12.20 14.44 10.88
N TYR A 186 10.95 14.79 10.60
CA TYR A 186 10.36 14.59 9.25
C TYR A 186 11.05 15.39 8.15
N GLY A 187 11.76 16.47 8.49
CA GLY A 187 12.53 17.28 7.56
C GLY A 187 13.97 16.78 7.33
N ASP A 188 14.43 15.84 8.11
CA ASP A 188 15.78 15.26 7.98
C ASP A 188 15.82 14.12 6.98
N ALA A 189 17.00 13.85 6.43
CA ALA A 189 17.21 12.65 5.61
C ALA A 189 16.95 11.39 6.44
N GLY A 190 16.10 10.51 5.93
CA GLY A 190 15.64 9.29 6.60
C GLY A 190 16.18 8.01 5.97
N VAL A 191 15.68 6.88 6.45
CA VAL A 191 15.91 5.55 5.93
C VAL A 191 14.59 4.96 5.45
N GLU A 192 14.52 4.67 4.17
CA GLU A 192 13.38 4.05 3.50
C GLU A 192 13.48 2.52 3.64
N PHE A 193 12.59 1.94 4.39
CA PHE A 193 12.55 0.53 4.70
C PHE A 193 11.51 -0.18 3.87
N PHE A 194 11.95 -1.00 2.90
CA PHE A 194 11.11 -1.79 2.03
C PHE A 194 11.09 -3.24 2.47
N VAL A 195 9.89 -3.81 2.59
CA VAL A 195 9.70 -5.21 2.95
C VAL A 195 9.07 -5.96 1.81
N PHE A 196 9.76 -6.99 1.30
CA PHE A 196 9.29 -7.84 0.23
C PHE A 196 8.99 -9.26 0.74
N GLY A 197 8.10 -9.98 0.07
CA GLY A 197 7.78 -11.36 0.46
C GLY A 197 8.48 -12.42 -0.40
N ARG A 198 8.98 -12.04 -1.60
CA ARG A 198 9.70 -12.94 -2.53
C ARG A 198 10.56 -12.14 -3.50
N SER A 199 11.55 -12.79 -4.08
CA SER A 199 12.19 -12.32 -5.31
C SER A 199 11.60 -13.06 -6.53
N ALA A 200 11.49 -12.36 -7.65
CA ALA A 200 11.01 -12.94 -8.91
C ALA A 200 12.15 -13.52 -9.75
N PHE A 201 13.39 -13.07 -9.56
CA PHE A 201 14.54 -13.45 -10.38
C PHE A 201 15.66 -14.14 -9.58
N ASP A 202 15.57 -14.18 -8.26
CA ASP A 202 16.59 -14.82 -7.42
C ASP A 202 15.98 -15.92 -6.55
N SER A 203 16.18 -17.17 -6.96
CA SER A 203 15.68 -18.36 -6.26
C SER A 203 16.35 -18.65 -4.91
N ARG A 204 17.40 -17.91 -4.53
CA ARG A 204 18.03 -18.04 -3.20
C ARG A 204 17.14 -17.48 -2.10
N PHE A 205 16.22 -16.57 -2.44
CA PHE A 205 15.21 -16.09 -1.50
C PHE A 205 14.08 -17.12 -1.36
N PRO A 206 13.81 -17.64 -0.16
CA PRO A 206 12.68 -18.56 0.04
C PRO A 206 11.36 -17.86 -0.25
N ALA A 207 10.37 -18.62 -0.72
CA ALA A 207 9.04 -18.11 -0.99
C ALA A 207 8.00 -18.87 -0.17
N PRO A 208 6.86 -18.24 0.19
CA PRO A 208 5.77 -18.92 0.86
C PRO A 208 5.17 -20.00 -0.05
N GLN A 209 4.60 -21.05 0.56
CA GLN A 209 4.11 -22.23 -0.15
C GLN A 209 2.57 -22.26 -0.27
N ARG A 210 1.87 -21.62 0.66
CA ARG A 210 0.41 -21.67 0.75
C ARG A 210 -0.27 -20.44 0.18
N TYR A 211 0.20 -19.26 0.55
CA TYR A 211 -0.37 -17.99 0.11
C TYR A 211 0.64 -17.17 -0.69
N PRO A 212 0.21 -16.43 -1.71
CA PRO A 212 1.13 -15.68 -2.55
C PRO A 212 1.75 -14.51 -1.77
N ALA A 213 3.07 -14.38 -1.82
CA ALA A 213 3.73 -13.13 -1.49
C ALA A 213 3.39 -12.07 -2.54
N ARG A 214 2.83 -10.96 -2.11
CA ARG A 214 2.28 -9.92 -3.00
C ARG A 214 3.32 -8.89 -3.44
N GLN A 215 4.24 -8.51 -2.52
CA GLN A 215 5.33 -7.57 -2.79
C GLN A 215 6.57 -8.31 -3.25
N THR A 216 7.22 -7.81 -4.30
CA THR A 216 8.46 -8.37 -4.81
C THR A 216 9.66 -7.48 -4.48
N LEU A 217 10.86 -8.07 -4.35
CA LEU A 217 12.12 -7.34 -4.20
C LEU A 217 12.35 -6.40 -5.38
N GLU A 218 12.06 -6.86 -6.58
CA GLU A 218 12.22 -6.12 -7.82
C GLU A 218 11.35 -4.87 -7.89
N ALA A 219 10.13 -4.95 -7.34
CA ALA A 219 9.24 -3.79 -7.22
C ALA A 219 9.81 -2.78 -6.22
N CYS A 220 10.26 -3.22 -5.04
CA CYS A 220 10.89 -2.35 -4.05
C CYS A 220 12.11 -1.61 -4.65
N GLN A 221 12.98 -2.34 -5.34
CA GLN A 221 14.15 -1.77 -5.99
C GLN A 221 13.80 -0.83 -7.15
N ALA A 222 12.73 -1.12 -7.90
CA ALA A 222 12.27 -0.25 -8.98
C ALA A 222 11.73 1.07 -8.43
N VAL A 223 10.91 1.03 -7.39
CA VAL A 223 10.41 2.23 -6.70
C VAL A 223 11.55 3.06 -6.14
N ALA A 224 12.52 2.43 -5.45
CA ALA A 224 13.68 3.13 -4.91
C ALA A 224 14.48 3.86 -6.02
N ARG A 225 14.68 3.23 -7.19
CA ARG A 225 15.34 3.86 -8.34
C ARG A 225 14.52 5.00 -8.94
N LEU A 226 13.20 4.82 -9.10
CA LEU A 226 12.31 5.87 -9.61
C LEU A 226 12.30 7.10 -8.71
N HIS A 227 12.36 6.90 -7.40
CA HIS A 227 12.39 7.98 -6.41
C HIS A 227 13.80 8.57 -6.22
N GLY A 228 14.81 8.05 -6.91
CA GLY A 228 16.19 8.53 -6.79
C GLY A 228 16.79 8.36 -5.40
N LEU A 229 16.37 7.31 -4.67
CA LEU A 229 16.85 7.04 -3.32
C LEU A 229 18.31 6.56 -3.34
N SER A 230 19.11 7.04 -2.40
CA SER A 230 20.49 6.60 -2.28
C SER A 230 20.59 5.22 -1.62
N GLU A 231 21.54 4.40 -2.00
CA GLU A 231 21.79 3.09 -1.39
C GLU A 231 22.02 3.19 0.14
N ALA A 232 22.68 4.26 0.59
CA ALA A 232 22.86 4.53 2.02
C ALA A 232 21.56 4.86 2.77
N GLY A 233 20.47 5.19 2.04
CA GLY A 233 19.14 5.55 2.58
C GLY A 233 18.09 4.46 2.45
N VAL A 234 18.42 3.27 1.93
CA VAL A 234 17.41 2.22 1.71
C VAL A 234 17.81 0.92 2.41
N VAL A 235 16.87 0.28 3.05
CA VAL A 235 16.99 -1.09 3.61
C VAL A 235 15.94 -1.97 2.99
N TYR A 236 16.33 -3.17 2.56
CA TYR A 236 15.43 -4.20 2.04
C TYR A 236 15.41 -5.38 2.98
N ALA A 237 14.22 -5.77 3.46
CA ALA A 237 14.02 -6.95 4.29
C ALA A 237 13.04 -7.93 3.65
N GLN A 238 13.27 -9.21 3.84
CA GLN A 238 12.30 -10.21 3.46
C GLN A 238 11.36 -10.49 4.63
N GLN A 239 10.05 -10.32 4.42
CA GLN A 239 9.02 -10.82 5.34
C GLN A 239 9.15 -12.34 5.44
N ASN A 240 9.06 -12.88 6.64
CA ASN A 240 9.19 -14.32 6.86
C ASN A 240 8.11 -15.08 6.07
N PRO A 241 8.49 -15.98 5.15
CA PRO A 241 7.53 -16.75 4.36
C PRO A 241 6.55 -17.58 5.19
N ALA A 242 6.98 -18.07 6.36
CA ALA A 242 6.13 -18.88 7.24
C ALA A 242 4.94 -18.07 7.79
N VAL A 243 5.12 -16.78 8.08
CA VAL A 243 3.99 -15.93 8.54
C VAL A 243 3.07 -15.54 7.38
N ILE A 244 3.60 -15.41 6.17
CA ILE A 244 2.75 -15.23 4.98
C ILE A 244 1.84 -16.44 4.80
N ASP A 245 2.35 -17.66 5.00
CA ASP A 245 1.58 -18.91 4.93
C ASP A 245 0.57 -19.08 6.07
N GLN A 246 0.68 -18.28 7.14
CA GLN A 246 -0.33 -18.15 8.18
C GLN A 246 -1.41 -17.09 7.88
N GLY A 247 -1.27 -16.35 6.78
CA GLY A 247 -2.24 -15.33 6.34
C GLY A 247 -1.82 -13.89 6.59
N VAL A 248 -0.57 -13.64 6.98
CA VAL A 248 0.01 -12.29 7.12
C VAL A 248 0.41 -11.78 5.73
N PHE A 249 -0.51 -11.15 5.04
CA PHE A 249 -0.42 -10.84 3.61
C PHE A 249 0.36 -9.56 3.28
N HIS A 250 0.59 -8.67 4.27
CA HIS A 250 1.40 -7.44 4.16
C HIS A 250 2.25 -7.26 5.41
N ASN A 251 3.33 -6.47 5.28
CA ASN A 251 4.20 -6.15 6.40
C ASN A 251 3.49 -5.34 7.49
N ASP A 252 2.61 -4.40 7.14
CA ASP A 252 1.86 -3.56 8.08
C ASP A 252 0.93 -4.32 9.04
N VAL A 253 0.71 -5.62 8.80
CA VAL A 253 -0.03 -6.52 9.69
C VAL A 253 0.84 -7.02 10.86
N ILE A 254 2.16 -7.06 10.68
CA ILE A 254 3.10 -7.70 11.61
C ILE A 254 4.26 -6.78 12.06
N SER A 255 4.40 -5.64 11.38
CA SER A 255 5.46 -4.66 11.64
C SER A 255 4.98 -3.28 11.24
N VAL A 256 5.12 -2.30 12.14
CA VAL A 256 4.75 -0.90 11.89
C VAL A 256 5.74 0.03 12.56
N GLY A 257 6.09 1.13 11.88
CA GLY A 257 7.06 2.08 12.42
C GLY A 257 6.74 3.52 12.04
N ASN A 258 7.29 4.45 12.84
CA ASN A 258 7.28 5.87 12.57
C ASN A 258 8.42 6.56 13.32
N GLY A 259 8.99 7.61 12.73
CA GLY A 259 10.10 8.34 13.32
C GLY A 259 11.31 7.42 13.58
N GLU A 260 11.64 7.21 14.83
CA GLU A 260 12.77 6.37 15.23
C GLU A 260 12.36 4.98 15.74
N VAL A 261 11.05 4.65 15.72
CA VAL A 261 10.51 3.46 16.41
C VAL A 261 9.93 2.47 15.41
N LEU A 262 10.28 1.20 15.58
CA LEU A 262 9.67 0.05 14.91
C LEU A 262 9.05 -0.90 15.94
N PHE A 263 7.74 -1.14 15.85
CA PHE A 263 7.08 -2.27 16.50
C PHE A 263 7.07 -3.45 15.53
N HIS A 264 7.47 -4.63 15.97
CA HIS A 264 7.45 -5.81 15.13
C HIS A 264 7.23 -7.09 15.97
N HIS A 265 6.60 -8.08 15.35
CA HIS A 265 6.58 -9.44 15.89
C HIS A 265 7.96 -10.09 15.72
N GLU A 266 8.33 -11.01 16.60
CA GLU A 266 9.63 -11.71 16.52
C GLU A 266 9.86 -12.40 15.18
N ASP A 267 8.80 -12.95 14.57
CA ASP A 267 8.81 -13.65 13.29
C ASP A 267 8.56 -12.75 12.07
N ALA A 268 8.57 -11.42 12.20
CA ALA A 268 8.22 -10.52 11.10
C ALA A 268 9.13 -10.68 9.88
N PHE A 269 10.43 -10.81 10.11
CA PHE A 269 11.45 -10.86 9.06
C PHE A 269 12.20 -12.19 9.06
N LEU A 270 12.73 -12.57 7.91
CA LEU A 270 13.52 -13.80 7.76
C LEU A 270 14.80 -13.73 8.59
N ASP A 271 15.49 -12.60 8.60
CA ASP A 271 16.75 -12.35 9.31
C ASP A 271 16.60 -11.12 10.22
N THR A 272 15.75 -11.19 11.25
CA THR A 272 15.36 -10.03 12.08
C THR A 272 16.57 -9.29 12.65
N GLU A 273 17.55 -10.00 13.24
CA GLU A 273 18.74 -9.36 13.84
C GLU A 273 19.54 -8.55 12.81
N LYS A 274 19.75 -9.09 11.61
CA LYS A 274 20.46 -8.41 10.54
C LYS A 274 19.70 -7.16 10.06
N VAL A 275 18.38 -7.27 9.89
CA VAL A 275 17.51 -6.16 9.49
C VAL A 275 17.58 -5.03 10.51
N LEU A 276 17.44 -5.35 11.80
CA LEU A 276 17.49 -4.35 12.87
C LEU A 276 18.87 -3.69 12.98
N ALA A 277 19.95 -4.46 12.82
CA ALA A 277 21.32 -3.93 12.82
C ALA A 277 21.56 -2.97 11.66
N GLU A 278 21.06 -3.28 10.46
CA GLU A 278 21.20 -2.41 9.29
C GLU A 278 20.39 -1.11 9.44
N LEU A 279 19.17 -1.18 9.96
CA LEU A 279 18.34 -0.01 10.27
C LEU A 279 19.01 0.88 11.31
N HIS A 280 19.55 0.28 12.38
CA HIS A 280 20.27 0.98 13.44
C HIS A 280 21.50 1.71 12.90
N ASP A 281 22.33 1.03 12.09
CA ASP A 281 23.55 1.62 11.49
C ASP A 281 23.19 2.79 10.54
N LYS A 282 22.27 2.55 9.60
CA LYS A 282 21.91 3.56 8.59
C LYS A 282 21.23 4.79 9.20
N LEU A 283 20.30 4.60 10.15
CA LEU A 283 19.67 5.73 10.84
C LEU A 283 20.64 6.44 11.77
N GLY A 284 21.54 5.69 12.44
CA GLY A 284 22.57 6.24 13.29
C GLY A 284 23.52 7.17 12.52
N ARG A 285 23.92 6.82 11.30
CA ARG A 285 24.72 7.68 10.40
C ARG A 285 24.01 8.97 10.00
N ARG A 286 22.68 9.03 10.12
CA ARG A 286 21.83 10.20 9.88
C ARG A 286 21.48 10.96 11.16
N GLY A 287 22.13 10.62 12.29
CA GLY A 287 21.95 11.27 13.59
C GLY A 287 20.69 10.86 14.35
N GLY A 288 19.97 9.84 13.89
CA GLY A 288 18.81 9.27 14.56
C GLY A 288 19.17 8.14 15.53
N ARG A 289 18.20 7.74 16.35
CA ARG A 289 18.29 6.67 17.35
C ARG A 289 17.24 5.61 17.09
N PHE A 290 17.56 4.64 16.24
CA PHE A 290 16.62 3.54 15.95
C PHE A 290 16.29 2.72 17.22
N ARG A 291 15.01 2.44 17.41
CA ARG A 291 14.46 1.63 18.53
C ARG A 291 13.52 0.58 18.00
N ALA A 292 13.87 -0.67 18.11
CA ALA A 292 12.98 -1.78 17.85
C ALA A 292 12.29 -2.23 19.13
N ILE A 293 10.98 -2.46 19.04
CA ILE A 293 10.15 -3.00 20.13
C ILE A 293 9.50 -4.26 19.59
N CYS A 294 9.95 -5.40 20.12
CA CYS A 294 9.39 -6.71 19.82
C CYS A 294 8.13 -6.94 20.66
N VAL A 295 7.02 -7.38 20.04
CA VAL A 295 5.71 -7.63 20.65
C VAL A 295 5.23 -9.04 20.35
#